data_02b4ad9d5039c7d81f771e14c4c9f060
#
_entry.id   02b4ad9d5039c7d81f771e14c4c9f060
#
_cell.length_a   1.000
_cell.length_b   1.000
_cell.length_c   1.000
_cell.angle_alpha   90.00
_cell.angle_beta   90.00
_cell.angle_gamma   90.00
#
_symmetry.space_group_name_H-M   'P 1'
#
loop_
_entity.id
_entity.type
_entity.pdbx_description
1 polymer ?
#
loop_
_entity_poly.entity_id
_entity_poly.type
_entity_poly.pdbx_seq_one_letter_code
_entity_poly.pdbx_strand_id
1 'polypeptide(L)'
;MVEFVLVAVLHLSGDELGPEMVIDFYPTIQECIVQADDAQHIVNEIQSQWYGFMREERSHGNMVPPIVSIGMFCKPLKEAHGDEA
;
A
#
# COMPACT_ATOMS: atom_id res chain seq x y z
N MET A 1 -22.83 -6.36 -7.83
CA MET A 1 -22.41 -6.94 -6.56
C MET A 1 -20.90 -6.77 -6.40
N VAL A 2 -20.48 -6.32 -5.24
CA VAL A 2 -19.05 -6.12 -4.97
C VAL A 2 -18.45 -7.45 -4.56
N GLU A 3 -17.37 -7.87 -5.19
CA GLU A 3 -16.71 -9.13 -4.88
C GLU A 3 -15.25 -9.01 -4.54
N PHE A 4 -14.63 -7.87 -4.82
CA PHE A 4 -13.21 -7.67 -4.56
C PHE A 4 -12.97 -6.36 -3.83
N VAL A 5 -11.95 -6.35 -3.01
CA VAL A 5 -11.57 -5.17 -2.26
C VAL A 5 -10.12 -4.82 -2.56
N LEU A 6 -9.87 -3.55 -2.76
CA LEU A 6 -8.52 -3.03 -2.94
C LEU A 6 -8.01 -2.58 -1.58
N VAL A 7 -6.87 -3.11 -1.18
CA VAL A 7 -6.29 -2.77 0.12
C VAL A 7 -4.87 -2.24 -0.06
N ALA A 8 -4.50 -1.33 0.80
CA ALA A 8 -3.13 -0.84 0.90
C ALA A 8 -2.50 -1.44 2.14
N VAL A 9 -1.34 -2.02 1.99
CA VAL A 9 -0.60 -2.62 3.10
C VAL A 9 0.69 -1.85 3.31
N LEU A 10 0.90 -1.36 4.51
CA LEU A 10 2.14 -0.68 4.86
C LEU A 10 3.20 -1.73 5.20
N HIS A 11 4.36 -1.59 4.57
CA HIS A 11 5.51 -2.44 4.88
C HIS A 11 6.49 -1.62 5.70
N LEU A 12 6.65 -2.02 6.94
CA LEU A 12 7.59 -1.34 7.84
C LEU A 12 8.98 -1.90 7.65
N SER A 13 9.99 -1.13 7.99
CA SER A 13 11.35 -1.61 7.91
C SER A 13 11.52 -2.77 8.88
N GLY A 14 12.20 -3.81 8.47
CA GLY A 14 12.43 -4.99 9.31
C GLY A 14 11.46 -6.13 9.06
N ASP A 15 10.95 -6.26 7.89
CA ASP A 15 10.12 -7.41 7.49
C ASP A 15 8.74 -7.51 8.13
N GLU A 16 8.33 -6.56 8.89
CA GLU A 16 7.00 -6.61 9.48
C GLU A 16 5.99 -5.97 8.56
N LEU A 17 4.86 -6.63 8.39
CA LEU A 17 3.74 -6.04 7.67
C LEU A 17 2.98 -5.14 8.62
N GLY A 18 2.75 -3.94 8.20
CA GLY A 18 1.97 -3.00 8.97
C GLY A 18 0.48 -3.18 8.76
N PRO A 19 -0.30 -2.20 9.15
CA PRO A 19 -1.75 -2.29 9.01
C PRO A 19 -2.20 -2.33 7.56
N GLU A 20 -3.34 -2.93 7.36
CA GLU A 20 -3.98 -3.03 6.08
C GLU A 20 -5.15 -2.06 6.07
N MET A 21 -5.24 -1.25 5.02
CA MET A 21 -6.31 -0.26 4.90
C MET A 21 -7.14 -0.54 3.66
N VAL A 22 -8.45 -0.54 3.83
CA VAL A 22 -9.36 -0.71 2.70
C VAL A 22 -9.44 0.60 1.93
N ILE A 23 -9.22 0.53 0.63
CA ILE A 23 -9.27 1.70 -0.24
C ILE A 23 -10.61 1.81 -0.96
N ASP A 24 -11.03 0.72 -1.61
CA ASP A 24 -12.27 0.72 -2.36
C ASP A 24 -12.71 -0.70 -2.67
N PHE A 25 -13.90 -0.82 -3.24
CA PHE A 25 -14.52 -2.10 -3.56
C PHE A 25 -14.84 -2.13 -5.05
N TYR A 26 -14.71 -3.31 -5.65
CA TYR A 26 -14.95 -3.48 -7.09
C TYR A 26 -15.71 -4.76 -7.37
N PRO A 27 -16.56 -4.76 -8.41
CA PRO A 27 -17.34 -5.95 -8.72
C PRO A 27 -16.54 -7.05 -9.41
N THR A 28 -15.44 -6.70 -10.09
CA THR A 28 -14.63 -7.70 -10.79
C THR A 28 -13.16 -7.57 -10.42
N ILE A 29 -12.44 -8.66 -10.59
CA ILE A 29 -11.01 -8.67 -10.32
C ILE A 29 -10.27 -7.77 -11.31
N GLN A 30 -10.74 -7.70 -12.56
CA GLN A 30 -10.09 -6.86 -13.57
C GLN A 30 -10.15 -5.40 -13.20
N GLU A 31 -11.29 -4.93 -12.74
CA GLU A 31 -11.42 -3.54 -12.32
C GLU A 31 -10.55 -3.25 -11.11
N CYS A 32 -10.49 -4.18 -10.18
CA CYS A 32 -9.66 -4.03 -9.00
C CYS A 32 -8.18 -3.95 -9.39
N ILE A 33 -7.73 -4.83 -10.28
CA ILE A 33 -6.33 -4.86 -10.70
C ILE A 33 -5.93 -3.57 -11.42
N VAL A 34 -6.79 -3.05 -12.29
CA VAL A 34 -6.51 -1.81 -12.99
C VAL A 34 -6.34 -0.66 -12.00
N GLN A 35 -7.21 -0.58 -11.02
CA GLN A 35 -7.13 0.48 -10.02
C GLN A 35 -5.94 0.28 -9.08
N ALA A 36 -5.64 -0.97 -8.76
CA ALA A 36 -4.47 -1.27 -7.93
C ALA A 36 -3.18 -0.86 -8.64
N ASP A 37 -3.11 -1.11 -9.93
CA ASP A 37 -1.94 -0.75 -10.72
C ASP A 37 -1.76 0.77 -10.80
N ASP A 38 -2.83 1.49 -11.04
CA ASP A 38 -2.81 2.94 -11.06
C ASP A 38 -2.41 3.51 -9.71
N ALA A 39 -2.99 2.98 -8.65
CA ALA A 39 -2.69 3.44 -7.29
C ALA A 39 -1.24 3.15 -6.93
N GLN A 40 -0.73 1.98 -7.33
CA GLN A 40 0.65 1.62 -7.06
C GLN A 40 1.63 2.56 -7.77
N HIS A 41 1.28 2.98 -8.97
CA HIS A 41 2.09 3.92 -9.74
C HIS A 41 2.21 5.26 -9.02
N ILE A 42 1.09 5.77 -8.53
CA ILE A 42 1.05 7.02 -7.78
C ILE A 42 1.86 6.91 -6.49
N VAL A 43 1.67 5.81 -5.78
CA VAL A 43 2.39 5.56 -4.53
C VAL A 43 3.90 5.49 -4.79
N ASN A 44 4.29 4.84 -5.87
CA ASN A 44 5.71 4.72 -6.21
C ASN A 44 6.34 6.08 -6.48
N GLU A 45 5.62 6.97 -7.14
CA GLU A 45 6.11 8.31 -7.38
C GLU A 45 6.29 9.09 -6.09
N ILE A 46 5.30 9.00 -5.21
CA ILE A 46 5.35 9.68 -3.92
C ILE A 46 6.50 9.13 -3.08
N GLN A 47 6.69 7.82 -3.08
CA GLN A 47 7.77 7.20 -2.33
C GLN A 47 9.13 7.62 -2.85
N SER A 48 9.25 7.75 -4.16
CA SER A 48 10.50 8.19 -4.77
C SER A 48 10.89 9.58 -4.29
N GLN A 49 9.93 10.49 -4.22
CA GLN A 49 10.15 11.84 -3.72
C GLN A 49 10.48 11.83 -2.23
N TRP A 50 9.80 10.98 -1.48
CA TRP A 50 10.04 10.85 -0.05
C TRP A 50 11.44 10.34 0.24
N TYR A 51 11.90 9.36 -0.53
CA TYR A 51 13.26 8.83 -0.36
C TYR A 51 14.30 9.90 -0.64
N GLY A 52 14.08 10.74 -1.64
CA GLY A 52 14.99 11.85 -1.93
C GLY A 52 15.07 12.82 -0.77
N PHE A 53 13.92 13.18 -0.21
CA PHE A 53 13.85 14.06 0.94
C PHE A 53 14.58 13.46 2.15
N MET A 54 14.35 12.18 2.43
CA MET A 54 14.98 11.52 3.57
C MET A 54 16.50 11.44 3.41
N ARG A 55 16.96 11.21 2.20
CA ARG A 55 18.39 11.17 1.92
C ARG A 55 19.04 12.52 2.19
N GLU A 56 18.39 13.59 1.78
CA GLU A 56 18.88 14.92 2.00
C GLU A 56 18.92 15.26 3.49
N GLU A 57 17.88 14.90 4.22
CA GLU A 57 17.83 15.13 5.66
C GLU A 57 18.95 14.39 6.38
N ARG A 58 19.22 13.17 5.98
CA ARG A 58 20.31 12.40 6.57
C ARG A 58 21.66 13.03 6.32
N SER A 59 21.85 13.62 5.14
CA SER A 59 23.11 14.26 4.82
C SER A 59 23.34 15.49 5.69
N HIS A 60 22.27 16.06 6.23
CA HIS A 60 22.37 17.20 7.16
C HIS A 60 22.44 16.76 8.61
N GLY A 61 22.52 15.45 8.86
CA GLY A 61 22.62 14.93 10.21
C GLY A 61 21.30 14.83 10.94
N ASN A 62 20.19 15.01 10.27
CA ASN A 62 18.89 14.92 10.90
C ASN A 62 18.41 13.47 11.00
N MET A 63 17.69 13.19 12.05
CA MET A 63 17.08 11.87 12.22
C MET A 63 15.84 11.79 11.36
N VAL A 64 15.69 10.69 10.64
CA VAL A 64 14.51 10.46 9.81
C VAL A 64 13.83 9.15 10.23
N PRO A 65 12.52 9.08 10.08
CA PRO A 65 11.79 7.85 10.45
C PRO A 65 12.17 6.70 9.52
N PRO A 66 11.89 5.45 9.92
CA PRO A 66 12.16 4.30 9.08
C PRO A 66 11.45 4.42 7.74
N ILE A 67 12.11 3.93 6.73
CA ILE A 67 11.53 3.91 5.38
C ILE A 67 10.46 2.83 5.33
N VAL A 68 9.29 3.20 4.84
CA VAL A 68 8.20 2.24 4.65
C VAL A 68 7.84 2.20 3.18
N SER A 69 7.25 1.12 2.76
CA SER A 69 6.68 1.03 1.43
C SER A 69 5.20 0.69 1.55
N ILE A 70 4.44 1.00 0.53
CA ILE A 70 3.02 0.72 0.49
C ILE A 70 2.74 -0.15 -0.71
N GLY A 71 2.14 -1.32 -0.47
CA GLY A 71 1.75 -2.22 -1.55
C GLY A 71 0.25 -2.19 -1.73
N MET A 72 -0.20 -2.23 -2.98
CA MET A 72 -1.62 -2.28 -3.30
C MET A 72 -1.97 -3.70 -3.72
N PHE A 73 -3.01 -4.25 -3.13
CA PHE A 73 -3.41 -5.62 -3.38
C PHE A 73 -4.91 -5.74 -3.56
N CYS A 74 -5.33 -6.66 -4.42
CA CYS A 74 -6.73 -7.00 -4.58
C CYS A 74 -7.00 -8.31 -3.85
N LYS A 75 -8.03 -8.33 -3.04
CA LYS A 75 -8.41 -9.55 -2.32
C LYS A 75 -9.88 -9.84 -2.55
N PRO A 76 -10.26 -11.12 -2.59
CA PRO A 76 -11.69 -11.46 -2.56
C PRO A 76 -12.29 -10.91 -1.28
N LEU A 77 -13.51 -10.45 -1.37
CA LEU A 77 -14.18 -9.88 -0.21
C LEU A 77 -14.25 -10.83 0.96
N LYS A 78 -14.42 -12.12 0.71
CA LYS A 78 -14.43 -13.13 1.73
C LYS A 78 -13.13 -13.16 2.53
N GLU A 79 -12.00 -13.02 1.85
CA GLU A 79 -10.70 -13.04 2.51
C GLU A 79 -10.45 -11.79 3.29
N ALA A 80 -10.99 -10.67 2.82
CA ALA A 80 -10.82 -9.40 3.50
C ALA A 80 -11.52 -9.39 4.85
N HIS A 81 -12.58 -10.20 4.98
CA HIS A 81 -13.27 -10.33 6.25
C HIS A 81 -12.62 -11.33 7.19
N GLY A 82 -11.56 -11.95 6.76
CA GLY A 82 -10.80 -12.85 7.61
C GLY A 82 -11.54 -14.11 7.91
N ASP A 83 -11.51 -14.47 9.14
CA ASP A 83 -12.07 -15.70 9.58
C ASP A 83 -13.43 -15.59 10.10
N GLU A 84 -14.27 -15.01 9.35
CA GLU A 84 -15.63 -14.98 9.64
C GLU A 84 -16.27 -16.31 9.60
N ALA A 85 -15.62 -17.27 9.40
CA ALA A 85 -16.13 -18.61 9.28
C ALA A 85 -16.85 -19.07 10.52
#